data_c7e0e5c79ebc4fb7f39360cc68d2f48c
#
_entry.id   c7e0e5c79ebc4fb7f39360cc68d2f48c
#
_cell.length_a   1.000
_cell.length_b   1.000
_cell.length_c   1.000
_cell.angle_alpha   90.00
_cell.angle_beta   90.00
_cell.angle_gamma   90.00
#
_symmetry.space_group_name_H-M   'P 1'
#
loop_
_entity.id
_entity.type
_entity.pdbx_description
1 polymer ?
#
loop_
_entity_poly.entity_id
_entity_poly.type
_entity_poly.pdbx_seq_one_letter_code
_entity_poly.pdbx_strand_id
1 'polypeptide(L)'
;MNTVTVRASKQYDILIGQGLLPTLGAEAKKLGKAQKVCVISETTVYPLYGAVAEESLKSAGFSVVSYVFPAGEESKNGQIFLDLLNFLAENRLTRSDLIVALGGGVVGDLAGFAAASYLRGIRFIQVPTTLLAAVDSSVGGKTAIDLPAGKNLAGAFCQPSLVLCDTDTLNSLPLDIFRDGCAEVIKYGVLYDPKLFAHLEEKGLSFDREAVITRCVELKRDVVMEDEFDTGARMKLNLGHTVGHGVEAKSRFAISHGKAVAIGMAIVSRASACADTPRIVALLEQFGLPTRTDYSADDLFSYTLSDKKRSGGTVNLIIPRAIGDCVIVPTKVESLKSFIQAGL
;
A
#
# COMPACT_ATOMS: atom_id res chain seq x y z
N MET A 1 -18.11 -5.51 11.68
CA MET A 1 -17.91 -5.02 10.29
C MET A 1 -18.07 -3.52 10.27
N ASN A 2 -17.06 -2.81 9.85
CA ASN A 2 -17.03 -1.36 9.67
C ASN A 2 -17.09 -1.01 8.18
N THR A 3 -17.67 0.14 7.84
CA THR A 3 -17.70 0.65 6.47
C THR A 3 -17.12 2.05 6.42
N VAL A 4 -16.12 2.24 5.57
CA VAL A 4 -15.51 3.54 5.30
C VAL A 4 -15.77 3.92 3.85
N THR A 5 -16.46 5.02 3.61
CA THR A 5 -16.79 5.50 2.26
C THR A 5 -15.73 6.50 1.80
N VAL A 6 -15.12 6.27 0.64
CA VAL A 6 -14.23 7.19 -0.07
C VAL A 6 -15.02 7.92 -1.15
N ARG A 7 -14.94 9.27 -1.16
CA ARG A 7 -15.54 10.13 -2.18
C ARG A 7 -14.45 10.89 -2.91
N ALA A 8 -13.90 10.27 -3.93
CA ALA A 8 -12.90 10.85 -4.84
C ALA A 8 -13.54 11.01 -6.24
N SER A 9 -12.75 10.94 -7.31
CA SER A 9 -13.29 10.90 -8.69
C SER A 9 -14.34 9.80 -8.90
N LYS A 10 -14.28 8.75 -8.08
CA LYS A 10 -15.28 7.70 -7.96
C LYS A 10 -15.56 7.43 -6.48
N GLN A 11 -16.85 7.27 -6.15
CA GLN A 11 -17.24 6.85 -4.81
C GLN A 11 -17.19 5.33 -4.70
N TYR A 12 -16.65 4.82 -3.59
CA TYR A 12 -16.64 3.39 -3.25
C TYR A 12 -16.60 3.19 -1.74
N ASP A 13 -17.00 2.00 -1.31
CA ASP A 13 -16.96 1.60 0.10
C ASP A 13 -15.79 0.65 0.37
N ILE A 14 -15.27 0.73 1.58
CA ILE A 14 -14.27 -0.17 2.15
C ILE A 14 -14.95 -0.88 3.31
N LEU A 15 -15.21 -2.18 3.14
CA LEU A 15 -15.77 -3.05 4.17
C LEU A 15 -14.62 -3.68 4.95
N ILE A 16 -14.64 -3.55 6.27
CA ILE A 16 -13.59 -4.04 7.15
C ILE A 16 -14.22 -4.89 8.24
N GLY A 17 -13.75 -6.12 8.42
CA GLY A 17 -14.26 -7.03 9.46
C GLY A 17 -13.77 -8.45 9.28
N GLN A 18 -14.23 -9.32 10.16
CA GLN A 18 -13.93 -10.76 10.13
C GLN A 18 -14.94 -11.52 9.27
N GLY A 19 -14.50 -12.59 8.61
CA GLY A 19 -15.36 -13.50 7.85
C GLY A 19 -16.04 -12.87 6.63
N LEU A 20 -15.44 -11.84 6.03
CA LEU A 20 -16.04 -11.12 4.89
C LEU A 20 -15.80 -11.82 3.56
N LEU A 21 -14.72 -12.57 3.39
CA LEU A 21 -14.37 -13.19 2.11
C LEU A 21 -15.51 -14.07 1.53
N PRO A 22 -16.23 -14.88 2.31
CA PRO A 22 -17.39 -15.60 1.81
C PRO A 22 -18.55 -14.73 1.32
N THR A 23 -18.56 -13.44 1.63
CA THR A 23 -19.59 -12.49 1.17
C THR A 23 -19.24 -11.81 -0.16
N LEU A 24 -18.03 -12.04 -0.67
CA LEU A 24 -17.48 -11.36 -1.86
C LEU A 24 -18.44 -11.39 -3.05
N GLY A 25 -19.07 -12.53 -3.33
CA GLY A 25 -20.03 -12.69 -4.42
C GLY A 25 -21.28 -11.82 -4.24
N ALA A 26 -21.82 -11.78 -3.03
CA ALA A 26 -22.99 -10.95 -2.71
C ALA A 26 -22.66 -9.46 -2.83
N GLU A 27 -21.50 -9.04 -2.37
CA GLU A 27 -21.03 -7.65 -2.49
C GLU A 27 -20.73 -7.27 -3.96
N ALA A 28 -20.07 -8.17 -4.71
CA ALA A 28 -19.83 -7.98 -6.14
C ALA A 28 -21.14 -7.80 -6.95
N LYS A 29 -22.19 -8.51 -6.57
CA LYS A 29 -23.52 -8.41 -7.23
C LYS A 29 -24.14 -7.02 -7.10
N LYS A 30 -23.87 -6.30 -6.01
CA LYS A 30 -24.36 -4.93 -5.79
C LYS A 30 -23.73 -3.92 -6.75
N LEU A 31 -22.57 -4.24 -7.33
CA LEU A 31 -21.84 -3.34 -8.22
C LEU A 31 -22.41 -3.26 -9.65
N GLY A 32 -23.38 -4.11 -10.00
CA GLY A 32 -24.10 -4.02 -11.28
C GLY A 32 -24.23 -5.35 -12.01
N LYS A 33 -24.27 -5.29 -13.35
CA LYS A 33 -24.71 -6.41 -14.23
C LYS A 33 -23.56 -7.28 -14.77
N ALA A 34 -22.45 -7.40 -14.04
CA ALA A 34 -21.37 -8.31 -14.42
C ALA A 34 -21.89 -9.76 -14.53
N GLN A 35 -21.42 -10.49 -15.50
CA GLN A 35 -21.69 -11.91 -15.67
C GLN A 35 -20.44 -12.74 -15.38
N LYS A 36 -19.27 -12.19 -15.67
CA LYS A 36 -17.98 -12.85 -15.49
C LYS A 36 -17.11 -12.06 -14.53
N VAL A 37 -16.31 -12.79 -13.75
CA VAL A 37 -15.31 -12.24 -12.82
C VAL A 37 -13.98 -12.92 -13.08
N CYS A 38 -12.92 -12.13 -13.20
CA CYS A 38 -11.54 -12.63 -13.16
C CYS A 38 -10.95 -12.40 -11.78
N VAL A 39 -10.62 -13.48 -11.07
CA VAL A 39 -9.83 -13.42 -9.83
C VAL A 39 -8.35 -13.40 -10.21
N ILE A 40 -7.65 -12.34 -9.82
CA ILE A 40 -6.22 -12.17 -10.01
C ILE A 40 -5.55 -12.34 -8.66
N SER A 41 -4.58 -13.26 -8.58
CA SER A 41 -3.87 -13.57 -7.35
C SER A 41 -2.44 -14.04 -7.65
N GLU A 42 -1.71 -14.43 -6.63
CA GLU A 42 -0.35 -14.96 -6.76
C GLU A 42 -0.22 -16.32 -6.05
N THR A 43 0.90 -17.00 -6.31
CA THR A 43 1.11 -18.41 -5.93
C THR A 43 1.08 -18.71 -4.43
N THR A 44 1.24 -17.72 -3.53
CA THR A 44 1.14 -17.92 -2.08
C THR A 44 -0.30 -17.73 -1.58
N VAL A 45 -1.01 -16.69 -2.08
CA VAL A 45 -2.34 -16.30 -1.58
C VAL A 45 -3.44 -17.18 -2.17
N TYR A 46 -3.34 -17.49 -3.47
CA TYR A 46 -4.40 -18.23 -4.16
C TYR A 46 -4.70 -19.60 -3.55
N PRO A 47 -3.71 -20.43 -3.16
CA PRO A 47 -3.98 -21.70 -2.48
C PRO A 47 -4.71 -21.55 -1.14
N LEU A 48 -4.56 -20.42 -0.46
CA LEU A 48 -5.17 -20.16 0.84
C LEU A 48 -6.62 -19.67 0.72
N TYR A 49 -6.89 -18.81 -0.24
CA TYR A 49 -8.13 -18.03 -0.27
C TYR A 49 -8.88 -18.11 -1.60
N GLY A 50 -8.24 -18.57 -2.67
CA GLY A 50 -8.83 -18.63 -4.01
C GLY A 50 -10.11 -19.43 -4.07
N ALA A 51 -10.13 -20.62 -3.45
CA ALA A 51 -11.31 -21.49 -3.45
C ALA A 51 -12.52 -20.82 -2.77
N VAL A 52 -12.32 -20.13 -1.64
CA VAL A 52 -13.39 -19.42 -0.92
C VAL A 52 -13.92 -18.26 -1.74
N ALA A 53 -13.03 -17.49 -2.34
CA ALA A 53 -13.40 -16.35 -3.19
C ALA A 53 -14.19 -16.81 -4.42
N GLU A 54 -13.71 -17.84 -5.12
CA GLU A 54 -14.40 -18.39 -6.30
C GLU A 54 -15.77 -18.98 -5.97
N GLU A 55 -15.87 -19.77 -4.89
CA GLU A 55 -17.15 -20.34 -4.48
C GLU A 55 -18.17 -19.27 -4.14
N SER A 56 -17.75 -18.23 -3.42
CA SER A 56 -18.60 -17.08 -3.11
C SER A 56 -19.11 -16.41 -4.40
N LEU A 57 -18.25 -16.19 -5.38
CA LEU A 57 -18.60 -15.58 -6.67
C LEU A 57 -19.52 -16.49 -7.49
N LYS A 58 -19.20 -17.80 -7.59
CA LYS A 58 -20.01 -18.79 -8.32
C LYS A 58 -21.40 -18.92 -7.70
N SER A 59 -21.51 -18.99 -6.37
CA SER A 59 -22.80 -19.04 -5.64
C SER A 59 -23.65 -17.78 -5.87
N ALA A 60 -23.03 -16.63 -6.14
CA ALA A 60 -23.73 -15.41 -6.55
C ALA A 60 -24.10 -15.39 -8.05
N GLY A 61 -23.79 -16.45 -8.81
CA GLY A 61 -24.16 -16.63 -10.21
C GLY A 61 -23.19 -16.00 -11.23
N PHE A 62 -21.94 -15.77 -10.84
CA PHE A 62 -20.90 -15.32 -11.78
C PHE A 62 -20.19 -16.53 -12.44
N SER A 63 -19.82 -16.37 -13.72
CA SER A 63 -18.79 -17.19 -14.35
C SER A 63 -17.43 -16.71 -13.87
N VAL A 64 -16.60 -17.58 -13.29
CA VAL A 64 -15.33 -17.21 -12.68
C VAL A 64 -14.17 -17.82 -13.46
N VAL A 65 -13.16 -17.00 -13.74
CA VAL A 65 -11.84 -17.39 -14.25
C VAL A 65 -10.78 -16.84 -13.31
N SER A 66 -9.61 -17.49 -13.27
CA SER A 66 -8.55 -17.08 -12.34
C SER A 66 -7.21 -16.98 -13.07
N TYR A 67 -6.48 -15.88 -12.81
CA TYR A 67 -5.13 -15.66 -13.27
C TYR A 67 -4.20 -15.62 -12.05
N VAL A 68 -3.26 -16.54 -11.98
CA VAL A 68 -2.32 -16.67 -10.86
C VAL A 68 -0.90 -16.54 -11.38
N PHE A 69 -0.15 -15.57 -10.85
CA PHE A 69 1.23 -15.31 -11.22
C PHE A 69 2.19 -15.62 -10.05
N PRO A 70 3.51 -15.74 -10.27
CA PRO A 70 4.46 -15.98 -9.19
C PRO A 70 4.45 -14.89 -8.13
N ALA A 71 4.52 -15.26 -6.83
CA ALA A 71 4.59 -14.32 -5.73
C ALA A 71 5.86 -13.47 -5.78
N GLY A 72 5.80 -12.24 -5.29
CA GLY A 72 6.94 -11.34 -5.14
C GLY A 72 6.87 -10.10 -6.05
N GLU A 73 7.63 -9.07 -5.65
CA GLU A 73 7.68 -7.78 -6.37
C GLU A 73 8.20 -7.94 -7.80
N GLU A 74 9.05 -8.94 -8.05
CA GLU A 74 9.60 -9.23 -9.38
C GLU A 74 8.52 -9.51 -10.43
N SER A 75 7.34 -9.99 -10.01
CA SER A 75 6.19 -10.23 -10.87
C SER A 75 5.42 -8.96 -11.27
N LYS A 76 5.70 -7.84 -10.61
CA LYS A 76 5.06 -6.55 -10.89
C LYS A 76 5.72 -5.84 -12.09
N ASN A 77 5.75 -6.48 -13.24
CA ASN A 77 6.49 -6.07 -14.43
C ASN A 77 5.62 -6.05 -15.70
N GLY A 78 6.18 -5.49 -16.78
CA GLY A 78 5.48 -5.36 -18.07
C GLY A 78 5.10 -6.68 -18.72
N GLN A 79 5.88 -7.77 -18.53
CA GLN A 79 5.58 -9.05 -19.15
C GLN A 79 4.33 -9.69 -18.52
N ILE A 80 4.31 -9.80 -17.19
CA ILE A 80 3.14 -10.33 -16.45
C ILE A 80 1.90 -9.47 -16.71
N PHE A 81 2.07 -8.15 -16.81
CA PHE A 81 0.98 -7.23 -17.13
C PHE A 81 0.39 -7.51 -18.52
N LEU A 82 1.21 -7.71 -19.55
CA LEU A 82 0.75 -8.03 -20.90
C LEU A 82 0.10 -9.42 -20.97
N ASP A 83 0.68 -10.41 -20.29
CA ASP A 83 0.12 -11.76 -20.21
C ASP A 83 -1.25 -11.74 -19.53
N LEU A 84 -1.41 -10.94 -18.48
CA LEU A 84 -2.70 -10.73 -17.80
C LEU A 84 -3.73 -10.09 -18.75
N LEU A 85 -3.36 -9.05 -19.51
CA LEU A 85 -4.29 -8.43 -20.48
C LEU A 85 -4.72 -9.40 -21.56
N ASN A 86 -3.80 -10.23 -22.06
CA ASN A 86 -4.11 -11.29 -23.04
C ASN A 86 -5.06 -12.32 -22.43
N PHE A 87 -4.81 -12.77 -21.20
CA PHE A 87 -5.68 -13.69 -20.49
C PHE A 87 -7.12 -13.17 -20.35
N LEU A 88 -7.28 -11.87 -20.01
CA LEU A 88 -8.59 -11.23 -19.92
C LEU A 88 -9.31 -11.25 -21.28
N ALA A 89 -8.58 -10.98 -22.38
CA ALA A 89 -9.13 -10.97 -23.73
C ALA A 89 -9.50 -12.38 -24.22
N GLU A 90 -8.65 -13.37 -24.03
CA GLU A 90 -8.90 -14.78 -24.38
C GLU A 90 -10.12 -15.34 -23.64
N ASN A 91 -10.30 -14.94 -22.38
CA ASN A 91 -11.49 -15.28 -21.60
C ASN A 91 -12.70 -14.41 -21.91
N ARG A 92 -12.61 -13.50 -22.89
CA ARG A 92 -13.71 -12.66 -23.38
C ARG A 92 -14.38 -11.83 -22.29
N LEU A 93 -13.59 -11.25 -21.38
CA LEU A 93 -14.14 -10.29 -20.41
C LEU A 93 -14.60 -9.03 -21.17
N THR A 94 -15.72 -8.48 -20.74
CA THR A 94 -16.33 -7.26 -21.28
C THR A 94 -16.21 -6.09 -20.30
N ARG A 95 -16.54 -4.87 -20.74
CA ARG A 95 -16.53 -3.69 -19.88
C ARG A 95 -17.50 -3.77 -18.69
N SER A 96 -18.52 -4.62 -18.77
CA SER A 96 -19.49 -4.81 -17.70
C SER A 96 -19.03 -5.82 -16.64
N ASP A 97 -18.01 -6.63 -16.95
CA ASP A 97 -17.48 -7.65 -16.04
C ASP A 97 -16.59 -7.05 -14.95
N LEU A 98 -16.03 -7.89 -14.10
CA LEU A 98 -15.29 -7.49 -12.92
C LEU A 98 -13.91 -8.16 -12.85
N ILE A 99 -12.96 -7.45 -12.27
CA ILE A 99 -11.70 -7.99 -11.78
C ILE A 99 -11.76 -8.01 -10.25
N VAL A 100 -11.26 -9.08 -9.62
CA VAL A 100 -11.02 -9.19 -8.19
C VAL A 100 -9.53 -9.34 -7.97
N ALA A 101 -8.90 -8.38 -7.30
CA ALA A 101 -7.52 -8.41 -6.87
C ALA A 101 -7.44 -9.07 -5.49
N LEU A 102 -7.12 -10.36 -5.40
CA LEU A 102 -7.04 -11.13 -4.18
C LEU A 102 -5.57 -11.29 -3.76
N GLY A 103 -5.05 -10.44 -2.89
CA GLY A 103 -3.64 -10.50 -2.50
C GLY A 103 -3.10 -9.28 -1.78
N GLY A 104 -1.79 -9.19 -1.69
CA GLY A 104 -1.06 -8.04 -1.18
C GLY A 104 -0.99 -6.88 -2.18
N GLY A 105 -0.13 -5.89 -1.87
CA GLY A 105 0.05 -4.68 -2.68
C GLY A 105 0.43 -4.96 -4.14
N VAL A 106 1.30 -5.94 -4.39
CA VAL A 106 1.71 -6.36 -5.74
C VAL A 106 0.50 -6.76 -6.60
N VAL A 107 -0.37 -7.60 -6.04
CA VAL A 107 -1.59 -8.04 -6.71
C VAL A 107 -2.54 -6.87 -6.95
N GLY A 108 -2.73 -6.03 -5.92
CA GLY A 108 -3.59 -4.86 -6.00
C GLY A 108 -3.17 -3.87 -7.07
N ASP A 109 -1.87 -3.57 -7.13
CA ASP A 109 -1.30 -2.63 -8.11
C ASP A 109 -1.40 -3.18 -9.54
N LEU A 110 -0.97 -4.43 -9.77
CA LEU A 110 -1.00 -5.07 -11.09
C LEU A 110 -2.42 -5.22 -11.62
N ALA A 111 -3.33 -5.74 -10.79
CA ALA A 111 -4.73 -5.93 -11.16
C ALA A 111 -5.47 -4.60 -11.37
N GLY A 112 -5.19 -3.61 -10.55
CA GLY A 112 -5.77 -2.27 -10.68
C GLY A 112 -5.29 -1.55 -11.94
N PHE A 113 -4.01 -1.69 -12.30
CA PHE A 113 -3.50 -1.14 -13.57
C PHE A 113 -4.03 -1.90 -14.78
N ALA A 114 -4.18 -3.22 -14.69
CA ALA A 114 -4.88 -3.99 -15.72
C ALA A 114 -6.34 -3.55 -15.87
N ALA A 115 -7.04 -3.30 -14.76
CA ALA A 115 -8.40 -2.78 -14.77
C ALA A 115 -8.51 -1.40 -15.42
N ALA A 116 -7.53 -0.53 -15.19
CA ALA A 116 -7.47 0.79 -15.82
C ALA A 116 -7.24 0.72 -17.33
N SER A 117 -6.45 -0.27 -17.79
CA SER A 117 -5.96 -0.38 -19.15
C SER A 117 -6.86 -1.23 -20.06
N TYR A 118 -7.36 -2.36 -19.53
CA TYR A 118 -8.18 -3.30 -20.29
C TYR A 118 -9.48 -2.66 -20.75
N LEU A 119 -9.76 -2.70 -22.05
CA LEU A 119 -10.92 -2.07 -22.72
C LEU A 119 -11.10 -0.56 -22.36
N ARG A 120 -10.03 0.13 -21.98
CA ARG A 120 -10.01 1.52 -21.48
C ARG A 120 -10.75 1.73 -20.17
N GLY A 121 -10.80 0.69 -19.36
CA GLY A 121 -11.38 0.69 -18.03
C GLY A 121 -12.44 -0.39 -17.81
N ILE A 122 -12.21 -1.24 -16.83
CA ILE A 122 -13.13 -2.23 -16.28
C ILE A 122 -13.18 -2.08 -14.76
N ARG A 123 -14.31 -2.42 -14.16
CA ARG A 123 -14.45 -2.33 -12.69
C ARG A 123 -13.58 -3.37 -11.98
N PHE A 124 -13.05 -3.00 -10.82
CA PHE A 124 -12.34 -3.98 -10.00
C PHE A 124 -12.66 -3.83 -8.50
N ILE A 125 -12.43 -4.92 -7.78
CA ILE A 125 -12.57 -5.05 -6.33
C ILE A 125 -11.18 -5.35 -5.77
N GLN A 126 -10.78 -4.68 -4.69
CA GLN A 126 -9.59 -5.02 -3.91
C GLN A 126 -9.99 -5.94 -2.75
N VAL A 127 -9.26 -7.06 -2.60
CA VAL A 127 -9.37 -7.96 -1.45
C VAL A 127 -7.97 -8.10 -0.85
N PRO A 128 -7.56 -7.12 0.00
CA PRO A 128 -6.22 -7.10 0.56
C PRO A 128 -6.02 -8.25 1.55
N THR A 129 -4.88 -8.95 1.45
CA THR A 129 -4.52 -10.08 2.33
C THR A 129 -3.24 -9.84 3.12
N THR A 130 -2.60 -8.67 2.98
CA THR A 130 -1.50 -8.21 3.81
C THR A 130 -1.90 -6.99 4.61
N LEU A 131 -1.29 -6.77 5.78
CA LEU A 131 -1.59 -5.58 6.59
C LEU A 131 -1.28 -4.29 5.83
N LEU A 132 -0.15 -4.23 5.13
CA LEU A 132 0.22 -3.08 4.30
C LEU A 132 -0.86 -2.77 3.27
N ALA A 133 -1.37 -3.78 2.58
CA ALA A 133 -2.44 -3.58 1.61
C ALA A 133 -3.74 -3.15 2.27
N ALA A 134 -4.09 -3.72 3.42
CA ALA A 134 -5.30 -3.39 4.16
C ALA A 134 -5.34 -1.94 4.66
N VAL A 135 -4.20 -1.42 5.15
CA VAL A 135 -4.13 -0.06 5.72
C VAL A 135 -3.72 1.01 4.71
N ASP A 136 -3.09 0.61 3.59
CA ASP A 136 -2.47 1.57 2.68
C ASP A 136 -2.79 1.28 1.20
N SER A 137 -2.14 0.33 0.54
CA SER A 137 -2.11 0.26 -0.93
C SER A 137 -3.47 0.02 -1.59
N SER A 138 -4.46 -0.60 -0.92
CA SER A 138 -5.81 -0.80 -1.46
C SER A 138 -6.66 0.47 -1.53
N VAL A 139 -6.20 1.59 -0.96
CA VAL A 139 -6.96 2.84 -0.85
C VAL A 139 -6.31 3.96 -1.64
N GLY A 140 -7.11 4.70 -2.41
CA GLY A 140 -6.67 5.93 -3.09
C GLY A 140 -6.16 5.73 -4.51
N GLY A 141 -6.40 4.55 -5.10
CA GLY A 141 -6.36 4.33 -6.55
C GLY A 141 -4.99 4.36 -7.22
N LYS A 142 -3.89 4.47 -6.52
CA LYS A 142 -2.56 4.31 -7.12
C LYS A 142 -2.38 2.86 -7.54
N THR A 143 -2.17 2.62 -8.83
CA THR A 143 -1.94 1.30 -9.41
C THR A 143 -0.81 1.38 -10.42
N ALA A 144 0.11 0.42 -10.40
CA ALA A 144 1.30 0.52 -11.23
C ALA A 144 2.00 -0.83 -11.44
N ILE A 145 2.95 -0.82 -12.36
CA ILE A 145 4.00 -1.83 -12.55
C ILE A 145 5.37 -1.18 -12.47
N ASP A 146 6.37 -2.01 -12.22
CA ASP A 146 7.76 -1.61 -12.22
C ASP A 146 8.35 -1.66 -13.64
N LEU A 147 9.28 -0.77 -13.89
CA LEU A 147 10.08 -0.75 -15.10
C LEU A 147 11.56 -1.00 -14.73
N PRO A 148 12.42 -1.38 -15.68
CA PRO A 148 13.85 -1.51 -15.42
C PRO A 148 14.50 -0.23 -14.83
N ALA A 149 13.87 0.92 -15.08
CA ALA A 149 14.33 2.22 -14.58
C ALA A 149 13.92 2.52 -13.14
N GLY A 150 12.96 1.78 -12.56
CA GLY A 150 12.50 1.98 -11.17
C GLY A 150 11.09 1.45 -10.91
N LYS A 151 10.74 1.46 -9.61
CA LYS A 151 9.42 1.01 -9.13
C LYS A 151 8.30 1.98 -9.50
N ASN A 152 7.12 1.44 -9.75
CA ASN A 152 5.85 2.18 -9.91
C ASN A 152 5.87 3.28 -10.99
N LEU A 153 6.73 3.15 -12.02
CA LEU A 153 6.90 4.19 -13.04
C LEU A 153 5.85 4.15 -14.17
N ALA A 154 5.15 3.03 -14.33
CA ALA A 154 4.06 2.90 -15.30
C ALA A 154 2.78 2.51 -14.58
N GLY A 155 1.76 3.36 -14.62
CA GLY A 155 0.54 3.12 -13.87
C GLY A 155 -0.57 4.11 -14.16
N ALA A 156 -1.63 4.01 -13.36
CA ALA A 156 -2.79 4.88 -13.46
C ALA A 156 -3.39 5.14 -12.07
N PHE A 157 -4.07 6.27 -11.91
CA PHE A 157 -5.00 6.46 -10.81
C PHE A 157 -6.32 5.76 -11.18
N CYS A 158 -6.60 4.62 -10.57
CA CYS A 158 -7.79 3.81 -10.81
C CYS A 158 -8.45 3.46 -9.47
N GLN A 159 -9.52 4.16 -9.13
CA GLN A 159 -10.26 3.86 -7.89
C GLN A 159 -10.99 2.51 -8.00
N PRO A 160 -10.91 1.64 -6.99
CA PRO A 160 -11.69 0.39 -6.97
C PRO A 160 -13.18 0.68 -6.93
N SER A 161 -13.99 -0.32 -7.19
CA SER A 161 -15.45 -0.24 -7.01
C SER A 161 -15.88 -0.65 -5.61
N LEU A 162 -15.01 -1.40 -4.92
CA LEU A 162 -15.17 -1.90 -3.56
C LEU A 162 -13.79 -2.33 -3.05
N VAL A 163 -13.54 -2.15 -1.76
CA VAL A 163 -12.48 -2.85 -1.03
C VAL A 163 -13.14 -3.75 0.01
N LEU A 164 -12.82 -5.03 0.01
CA LEU A 164 -13.32 -6.00 0.97
C LEU A 164 -12.13 -6.50 1.80
N CYS A 165 -11.94 -5.91 2.97
CA CYS A 165 -10.85 -6.20 3.89
C CYS A 165 -11.32 -7.19 4.96
N ASP A 166 -11.11 -8.48 4.71
CA ASP A 166 -11.34 -9.53 5.67
C ASP A 166 -10.13 -9.67 6.59
N THR A 167 -10.28 -9.30 7.86
CA THR A 167 -9.17 -9.33 8.82
C THR A 167 -8.73 -10.75 9.16
N ASP A 168 -9.54 -11.78 8.87
CA ASP A 168 -9.16 -13.17 9.06
C ASP A 168 -8.06 -13.63 8.09
N THR A 169 -7.93 -12.97 6.92
CA THR A 169 -6.84 -13.26 5.98
C THR A 169 -5.46 -12.96 6.57
N LEU A 170 -5.38 -12.07 7.56
CA LEU A 170 -4.15 -11.74 8.27
C LEU A 170 -3.69 -12.84 9.24
N ASN A 171 -4.53 -13.84 9.53
CA ASN A 171 -4.16 -14.95 10.43
C ASN A 171 -3.13 -15.90 9.80
N SER A 172 -3.10 -16.01 8.47
CA SER A 172 -2.11 -16.79 7.74
C SER A 172 -0.83 -16.02 7.39
N LEU A 173 -0.82 -14.71 7.65
CA LEU A 173 0.29 -13.86 7.27
C LEU A 173 1.52 -14.14 8.14
N PRO A 174 2.69 -14.45 7.56
CA PRO A 174 3.93 -14.58 8.32
C PRO A 174 4.21 -13.34 9.17
N LEU A 175 4.68 -13.55 10.40
CA LEU A 175 4.87 -12.47 11.38
C LEU A 175 5.77 -11.35 10.84
N ASP A 176 6.80 -11.69 10.07
CA ASP A 176 7.70 -10.67 9.49
C ASP A 176 7.00 -9.79 8.45
N ILE A 177 6.09 -10.36 7.65
CA ILE A 177 5.29 -9.59 6.69
C ILE A 177 4.22 -8.77 7.42
N PHE A 178 3.67 -9.29 8.51
CA PHE A 178 2.76 -8.52 9.36
C PHE A 178 3.47 -7.31 9.98
N ARG A 179 4.67 -7.52 10.55
CA ARG A 179 5.51 -6.44 11.11
C ARG A 179 5.87 -5.40 10.07
N ASP A 180 6.19 -5.83 8.85
CA ASP A 180 6.46 -4.93 7.73
C ASP A 180 5.30 -3.97 7.48
N GLY A 181 4.07 -4.47 7.45
CA GLY A 181 2.86 -3.64 7.36
C GLY A 181 2.64 -2.71 8.56
N CYS A 182 3.14 -3.08 9.75
CA CYS A 182 3.04 -2.21 10.93
C CYS A 182 3.83 -0.91 10.80
N ALA A 183 4.84 -0.84 9.94
CA ALA A 183 5.55 0.42 9.66
C ALA A 183 4.59 1.49 9.14
N GLU A 184 3.67 1.13 8.23
CA GLU A 184 2.65 2.04 7.72
C GLU A 184 1.61 2.42 8.79
N VAL A 185 1.23 1.48 9.66
CA VAL A 185 0.34 1.77 10.79
C VAL A 185 0.97 2.81 11.73
N ILE A 186 2.24 2.61 12.10
CA ILE A 186 3.01 3.54 12.93
C ILE A 186 3.14 4.90 12.23
N LYS A 187 3.40 4.91 10.93
CA LYS A 187 3.45 6.13 10.12
C LYS A 187 2.17 6.96 10.25
N TYR A 188 0.99 6.35 10.20
CA TYR A 188 -0.28 7.06 10.40
C TYR A 188 -0.38 7.67 11.80
N GLY A 189 0.07 6.97 12.83
CA GLY A 189 0.15 7.51 14.20
C GLY A 189 1.05 8.74 14.28
N VAL A 190 2.24 8.67 13.68
CA VAL A 190 3.19 9.80 13.66
C VAL A 190 2.66 10.97 12.83
N LEU A 191 1.99 10.71 11.71
CA LEU A 191 1.50 11.76 10.82
C LEU A 191 0.30 12.51 11.38
N TYR A 192 -0.69 11.78 11.94
CA TYR A 192 -2.04 12.33 12.09
C TYR A 192 -2.72 11.99 13.42
N ASP A 193 -2.33 10.92 14.12
CA ASP A 193 -3.13 10.42 15.23
C ASP A 193 -2.32 9.99 16.45
N PRO A 194 -2.09 10.92 17.41
CA PRO A 194 -1.41 10.61 18.66
C PRO A 194 -2.12 9.54 19.52
N LYS A 195 -3.45 9.37 19.35
CA LYS A 195 -4.20 8.34 20.08
C LYS A 195 -3.92 6.95 19.50
N LEU A 196 -3.88 6.84 18.16
CA LEU A 196 -3.45 5.60 17.50
C LEU A 196 -2.01 5.27 17.93
N PHE A 197 -1.11 6.24 17.94
CA PHE A 197 0.27 6.03 18.34
C PHE A 197 0.36 5.50 19.79
N ALA A 198 -0.31 6.15 20.76
CA ALA A 198 -0.34 5.72 22.15
C ALA A 198 -0.98 4.33 22.32
N HIS A 199 -2.02 4.01 21.55
CA HIS A 199 -2.62 2.67 21.55
C HIS A 199 -1.62 1.60 21.09
N LEU A 200 -0.80 1.90 20.06
CA LEU A 200 0.23 0.99 19.59
C LEU A 200 1.36 0.82 20.62
N GLU A 201 1.75 1.89 21.35
CA GLU A 201 2.71 1.80 22.46
C GLU A 201 2.21 0.84 23.56
N GLU A 202 0.92 0.92 23.89
CA GLU A 202 0.32 0.10 24.94
C GLU A 202 0.14 -1.36 24.53
N LYS A 203 -0.37 -1.60 23.33
CA LYS A 203 -0.80 -2.94 22.88
C LYS A 203 0.27 -3.72 22.12
N GLY A 204 1.28 -3.06 21.56
CA GLY A 204 2.26 -3.69 20.69
C GLY A 204 1.56 -4.44 19.54
N LEU A 205 2.07 -5.62 19.20
CA LEU A 205 1.50 -6.47 18.13
C LEU A 205 0.12 -7.09 18.46
N SER A 206 -0.37 -6.93 19.71
CA SER A 206 -1.68 -7.47 20.15
C SER A 206 -2.81 -6.46 19.98
N PHE A 207 -2.64 -5.42 19.17
CA PHE A 207 -3.69 -4.44 18.89
C PHE A 207 -4.90 -5.07 18.20
N ASP A 208 -6.08 -4.48 18.38
CA ASP A 208 -7.29 -4.84 17.65
C ASP A 208 -7.14 -4.48 16.17
N ARG A 209 -7.02 -5.53 15.32
CA ARG A 209 -6.78 -5.36 13.89
C ARG A 209 -7.90 -4.62 13.18
N GLU A 210 -9.16 -4.94 13.48
CA GLU A 210 -10.32 -4.29 12.85
C GLU A 210 -10.35 -2.79 13.18
N ALA A 211 -10.14 -2.44 14.45
CA ALA A 211 -10.14 -1.05 14.89
C ALA A 211 -8.96 -0.26 14.29
N VAL A 212 -7.75 -0.82 14.33
CA VAL A 212 -6.54 -0.15 13.80
C VAL A 212 -6.59 0.01 12.29
N ILE A 213 -6.99 -1.04 11.55
CA ILE A 213 -7.15 -0.96 10.09
C ILE A 213 -8.21 0.08 9.73
N THR A 214 -9.36 0.07 10.41
CA THR A 214 -10.43 1.05 10.18
C THR A 214 -9.89 2.46 10.37
N ARG A 215 -9.14 2.71 11.46
CA ARG A 215 -8.59 4.03 11.74
C ARG A 215 -7.56 4.49 10.69
N CYS A 216 -6.64 3.62 10.27
CA CYS A 216 -5.69 3.92 9.21
C CYS A 216 -6.39 4.24 7.88
N VAL A 217 -7.41 3.46 7.52
CA VAL A 217 -8.21 3.66 6.31
C VAL A 217 -8.97 4.98 6.36
N GLU A 218 -9.55 5.37 7.51
CA GLU A 218 -10.18 6.68 7.69
C GLU A 218 -9.20 7.82 7.45
N LEU A 219 -8.01 7.76 8.06
CA LEU A 219 -6.97 8.77 7.89
C LEU A 219 -6.53 8.86 6.44
N LYS A 220 -6.32 7.72 5.78
CA LYS A 220 -5.97 7.71 4.36
C LYS A 220 -7.09 8.23 3.47
N ARG A 221 -8.35 7.84 3.73
CA ARG A 221 -9.52 8.37 3.03
C ARG A 221 -9.54 9.90 3.06
N ASP A 222 -9.34 10.49 4.23
CA ASP A 222 -9.39 11.96 4.39
C ASP A 222 -8.32 12.64 3.53
N VAL A 223 -7.10 12.10 3.53
CA VAL A 223 -6.01 12.58 2.67
C VAL A 223 -6.31 12.40 1.18
N VAL A 224 -6.87 11.25 0.77
CA VAL A 224 -7.24 10.98 -0.62
C VAL A 224 -8.38 11.89 -1.10
N MET A 225 -9.36 12.16 -0.24
CA MET A 225 -10.47 13.07 -0.56
C MET A 225 -10.01 14.53 -0.69
N GLU A 226 -8.96 14.93 0.03
CA GLU A 226 -8.34 16.24 -0.07
C GLU A 226 -7.45 16.36 -1.32
N ASP A 227 -6.68 15.30 -1.63
CA ASP A 227 -5.68 15.30 -2.71
C ASP A 227 -5.60 13.91 -3.36
N GLU A 228 -6.50 13.63 -4.28
CA GLU A 228 -6.57 12.34 -4.96
C GLU A 228 -5.30 12.02 -5.77
N PHE A 229 -4.73 13.03 -6.45
CA PHE A 229 -3.66 12.86 -7.43
C PHE A 229 -2.24 13.08 -6.89
N ASP A 230 -2.10 13.23 -5.56
CA ASP A 230 -0.79 13.38 -4.89
C ASP A 230 0.02 14.59 -5.36
N THR A 231 -0.66 15.72 -5.45
CA THR A 231 -0.05 17.00 -5.87
C THR A 231 0.20 17.97 -4.72
N GLY A 232 -0.26 17.64 -3.50
CA GLY A 232 -0.22 18.54 -2.34
C GLY A 232 -0.21 17.78 -1.00
N ALA A 233 -1.34 17.78 -0.29
CA ALA A 233 -1.46 17.23 1.08
C ALA A 233 -1.09 15.75 1.18
N ARG A 234 -1.37 14.95 0.15
CA ARG A 234 -1.08 13.52 0.11
C ARG A 234 0.42 13.20 0.15
N MET A 235 1.28 14.14 -0.23
CA MET A 235 2.74 13.99 -0.11
C MET A 235 3.18 13.70 1.33
N LYS A 236 2.40 14.11 2.37
CA LYS A 236 2.70 13.78 3.77
C LYS A 236 2.82 12.28 4.01
N LEU A 237 2.09 11.44 3.26
CA LEU A 237 2.20 9.98 3.35
C LEU A 237 3.59 9.45 3.02
N ASN A 238 4.46 10.26 2.42
CA ASN A 238 5.86 9.92 2.16
C ASN A 238 6.79 10.12 3.38
N LEU A 239 6.27 10.25 4.60
CA LEU A 239 7.11 10.23 5.80
C LEU A 239 7.97 8.96 5.83
N GLY A 240 9.28 9.13 5.95
CA GLY A 240 10.25 8.02 5.88
C GLY A 240 10.58 7.53 4.47
N HIS A 241 9.71 7.71 3.49
CA HIS A 241 9.86 7.12 2.14
C HIS A 241 11.04 7.70 1.35
N THR A 242 11.33 8.99 1.49
CA THR A 242 12.44 9.61 0.76
C THR A 242 13.79 8.92 1.04
N VAL A 243 14.03 8.56 2.29
CA VAL A 243 15.22 7.81 2.72
C VAL A 243 15.00 6.31 2.52
N GLY A 244 13.81 5.81 2.85
CA GLY A 244 13.43 4.41 2.74
C GLY A 244 13.60 3.85 1.32
N HIS A 245 13.16 4.56 0.30
CA HIS A 245 13.38 4.15 -1.11
C HIS A 245 14.88 4.04 -1.45
N GLY A 246 15.73 4.90 -0.85
CA GLY A 246 17.18 4.75 -0.96
C GLY A 246 17.68 3.45 -0.34
N VAL A 247 17.14 3.06 0.83
CA VAL A 247 17.46 1.79 1.51
C VAL A 247 16.99 0.58 0.68
N GLU A 248 15.75 0.60 0.18
CA GLU A 248 15.23 -0.46 -0.70
C GLU A 248 16.10 -0.65 -1.93
N ALA A 249 16.38 0.43 -2.65
CA ALA A 249 17.15 0.38 -3.88
C ALA A 249 18.61 -0.06 -3.65
N LYS A 250 19.27 0.47 -2.60
CA LYS A 250 20.65 0.07 -2.24
C LYS A 250 20.73 -1.40 -1.84
N SER A 251 19.74 -1.91 -1.12
CA SER A 251 19.66 -3.32 -0.74
C SER A 251 19.28 -4.25 -1.91
N ARG A 252 19.01 -3.71 -3.09
CA ARG A 252 18.41 -4.45 -4.22
C ARG A 252 17.14 -5.17 -3.81
N PHE A 253 16.30 -4.48 -3.02
CA PHE A 253 15.03 -4.97 -2.48
C PHE A 253 15.14 -6.16 -1.51
N ALA A 254 16.34 -6.46 -0.98
CA ALA A 254 16.52 -7.43 0.10
C ALA A 254 15.93 -6.92 1.44
N ILE A 255 15.89 -5.61 1.64
CA ILE A 255 15.16 -4.97 2.75
C ILE A 255 13.76 -4.62 2.25
N SER A 256 12.74 -5.18 2.93
CA SER A 256 11.34 -4.97 2.58
C SER A 256 10.90 -3.52 2.77
N HIS A 257 9.79 -3.15 2.11
CA HIS A 257 9.27 -1.78 2.09
C HIS A 257 9.05 -1.20 3.50
N GLY A 258 8.34 -1.90 4.37
CA GLY A 258 8.05 -1.40 5.71
C GLY A 258 9.30 -1.27 6.58
N LYS A 259 10.27 -2.20 6.47
CA LYS A 259 11.57 -2.07 7.13
C LYS A 259 12.33 -0.84 6.65
N ALA A 260 12.32 -0.59 5.34
CA ALA A 260 12.99 0.57 4.76
C ALA A 260 12.31 1.89 5.18
N VAL A 261 10.97 1.93 5.20
CA VAL A 261 10.19 3.08 5.68
C VAL A 261 10.45 3.33 7.16
N ALA A 262 10.55 2.28 8.00
CA ALA A 262 10.88 2.39 9.41
C ALA A 262 12.27 3.01 9.64
N ILE A 263 13.30 2.54 8.92
CA ILE A 263 14.63 3.15 8.91
C ILE A 263 14.54 4.62 8.51
N GLY A 264 13.81 4.91 7.44
CA GLY A 264 13.62 6.27 6.94
C GLY A 264 12.93 7.18 7.94
N MET A 265 11.87 6.71 8.61
CA MET A 265 11.20 7.47 9.68
C MET A 265 12.15 7.78 10.85
N ALA A 266 12.93 6.79 11.27
CA ALA A 266 13.90 6.97 12.37
C ALA A 266 14.98 8.00 12.00
N ILE A 267 15.54 7.92 10.78
CA ILE A 267 16.55 8.87 10.27
C ILE A 267 15.97 10.28 10.19
N VAL A 268 14.80 10.44 9.59
CA VAL A 268 14.15 11.75 9.44
C VAL A 268 13.82 12.35 10.81
N SER A 269 13.31 11.56 11.75
CA SER A 269 12.99 12.03 13.10
C SER A 269 14.23 12.51 13.86
N ARG A 270 15.35 11.78 13.78
CA ARG A 270 16.63 12.20 14.37
C ARG A 270 17.18 13.48 13.71
N ALA A 271 17.23 13.50 12.38
CA ALA A 271 17.76 14.64 11.62
C ALA A 271 16.97 15.93 11.83
N SER A 272 15.67 15.83 12.11
CA SER A 272 14.80 16.98 12.41
C SER A 272 14.83 17.43 13.87
N ALA A 273 15.56 16.73 14.73
CA ALA A 273 15.57 16.95 16.19
C ALA A 273 14.16 16.96 16.79
N CYS A 274 13.24 16.14 16.27
CA CYS A 274 11.90 16.00 16.82
C CYS A 274 11.97 15.52 18.27
N ALA A 275 11.29 16.21 19.19
CA ALA A 275 11.31 15.87 20.62
C ALA A 275 10.77 14.45 20.90
N ASP A 276 9.82 13.97 20.08
CA ASP A 276 9.26 12.63 20.19
C ASP A 276 10.11 11.52 19.51
N THR A 277 11.28 11.85 18.97
CA THR A 277 12.18 10.85 18.32
C THR A 277 12.40 9.61 19.19
N PRO A 278 12.71 9.72 20.50
CA PRO A 278 12.90 8.52 21.34
C PRO A 278 11.68 7.60 21.35
N ARG A 279 10.47 8.15 21.38
CA ARG A 279 9.21 7.38 21.38
C ARG A 279 8.98 6.72 20.01
N ILE A 280 9.20 7.47 18.91
CA ILE A 280 9.03 6.96 17.55
C ILE A 280 9.98 5.78 17.31
N VAL A 281 11.25 5.93 17.67
CA VAL A 281 12.27 4.87 17.54
C VAL A 281 11.92 3.67 18.42
N ALA A 282 11.57 3.88 19.69
CA ALA A 282 11.20 2.81 20.61
C ALA A 282 9.98 2.01 20.11
N LEU A 283 8.97 2.67 19.53
CA LEU A 283 7.80 1.99 18.99
C LEU A 283 8.15 1.15 17.77
N LEU A 284 8.96 1.66 16.86
CA LEU A 284 9.44 0.89 15.70
C LEU A 284 10.19 -0.37 16.15
N GLU A 285 11.09 -0.25 17.13
CA GLU A 285 11.86 -1.36 17.70
C GLU A 285 10.95 -2.36 18.45
N GLN A 286 9.94 -1.88 19.19
CA GLN A 286 8.94 -2.72 19.85
C GLN A 286 8.20 -3.62 18.84
N PHE A 287 7.96 -3.12 17.63
CA PHE A 287 7.34 -3.88 16.54
C PHE A 287 8.33 -4.76 15.78
N GLY A 288 9.61 -4.78 16.18
CA GLY A 288 10.66 -5.56 15.52
C GLY A 288 11.10 -4.97 14.19
N LEU A 289 10.91 -3.67 13.99
CA LEU A 289 11.32 -2.95 12.80
C LEU A 289 12.70 -2.32 13.01
N PRO A 290 13.59 -2.35 12.00
CA PRO A 290 14.91 -1.74 12.11
C PRO A 290 14.81 -0.20 12.10
N THR A 291 15.65 0.44 12.92
CA THR A 291 15.72 1.91 13.03
C THR A 291 17.07 2.47 12.62
N ARG A 292 17.99 1.59 12.18
CA ARG A 292 19.34 1.90 11.72
C ARG A 292 19.68 1.15 10.45
N THR A 293 20.72 1.59 9.77
CA THR A 293 21.26 0.95 8.56
C THR A 293 22.77 1.11 8.55
N ASP A 294 23.47 0.17 7.91
CA ASP A 294 24.92 0.25 7.68
C ASP A 294 25.27 1.06 6.41
N TYR A 295 24.26 1.49 5.66
CA TYR A 295 24.48 2.32 4.48
C TYR A 295 24.87 3.74 4.85
N SER A 296 25.87 4.28 4.13
CA SER A 296 26.30 5.66 4.31
C SER A 296 25.30 6.67 3.76
N ALA A 297 25.41 7.92 4.16
CA ALA A 297 24.62 9.00 3.59
C ALA A 297 24.83 9.13 2.07
N ASP A 298 26.02 8.84 1.56
CA ASP A 298 26.32 8.83 0.12
C ASP A 298 25.55 7.73 -0.61
N ASP A 299 25.52 6.55 -0.03
CA ASP A 299 24.74 5.43 -0.59
C ASP A 299 23.27 5.80 -0.75
N LEU A 300 22.65 6.28 0.32
CA LEU A 300 21.22 6.60 0.33
C LEU A 300 20.91 7.81 -0.56
N PHE A 301 21.77 8.82 -0.56
CA PHE A 301 21.60 10.02 -1.37
C PHE A 301 21.63 9.72 -2.87
N SER A 302 22.53 8.86 -3.33
CA SER A 302 22.69 8.54 -4.76
C SER A 302 21.40 8.04 -5.40
N TYR A 303 20.61 7.26 -4.67
CA TYR A 303 19.32 6.73 -5.16
C TYR A 303 18.19 7.77 -5.12
N THR A 304 18.25 8.74 -4.20
CA THR A 304 17.28 9.83 -4.17
C THR A 304 17.43 10.82 -5.33
N LEU A 305 18.60 10.88 -5.97
CA LEU A 305 18.87 11.74 -7.11
C LEU A 305 18.20 11.27 -8.40
N SER A 306 18.08 9.98 -8.63
CA SER A 306 17.50 9.43 -9.88
C SER A 306 16.03 9.78 -10.03
N ASP A 307 15.29 9.87 -8.93
CA ASP A 307 13.88 10.23 -8.88
C ASP A 307 13.65 11.75 -9.06
N LYS A 308 14.64 12.57 -8.74
CA LYS A 308 14.54 14.02 -8.48
C LYS A 308 15.21 14.95 -9.49
N LYS A 309 15.94 14.46 -10.45
CA LYS A 309 16.41 15.26 -11.60
C LYS A 309 15.26 15.88 -12.41
N ARG A 310 14.03 15.44 -12.16
CA ARG A 310 12.80 15.90 -12.83
C ARG A 310 12.11 17.10 -12.16
N SER A 311 12.46 17.46 -10.91
CA SER A 311 11.72 18.46 -10.10
C SER A 311 12.51 19.71 -9.73
N GLY A 312 13.48 20.13 -10.56
CA GLY A 312 14.12 21.46 -10.42
C GLY A 312 15.05 21.61 -9.20
N GLY A 313 15.64 20.51 -8.70
CA GLY A 313 16.66 20.58 -7.64
C GLY A 313 16.12 20.69 -6.21
N THR A 314 14.82 20.51 -6.00
CA THR A 314 14.17 20.54 -4.67
C THR A 314 13.42 19.24 -4.41
N VAL A 315 13.41 18.82 -3.15
CA VAL A 315 12.74 17.62 -2.63
C VAL A 315 11.84 18.01 -1.48
N ASN A 316 10.61 17.53 -1.48
CA ASN A 316 9.71 17.69 -0.35
C ASN A 316 10.01 16.61 0.72
N LEU A 317 10.68 17.01 1.82
CA LEU A 317 10.83 16.17 2.99
C LEU A 317 9.60 16.30 3.89
N ILE A 318 9.18 15.18 4.45
CA ILE A 318 8.15 15.17 5.46
C ILE A 318 8.83 15.11 6.82
N ILE A 319 8.68 16.17 7.60
CA ILE A 319 9.39 16.39 8.87
C ILE A 319 8.41 16.29 10.03
N PRO A 320 8.59 15.35 10.97
CA PRO A 320 7.81 15.32 12.19
C PRO A 320 8.28 16.45 13.14
N ARG A 321 7.35 17.27 13.60
CA ARG A 321 7.54 18.23 14.70
C ARG A 321 7.23 17.60 16.04
N ALA A 322 6.16 16.82 16.04
CA ALA A 322 5.70 16.00 17.15
C ALA A 322 4.86 14.84 16.58
N ILE A 323 4.54 13.85 17.41
CA ILE A 323 3.58 12.80 17.05
C ILE A 323 2.22 13.46 16.78
N GLY A 324 1.66 13.20 15.59
CA GLY A 324 0.42 13.81 15.10
C GLY A 324 0.62 15.15 14.37
N ASP A 325 1.83 15.69 14.34
CA ASP A 325 2.14 16.94 13.62
C ASP A 325 3.37 16.79 12.74
N CYS A 326 3.13 16.68 11.45
CA CYS A 326 4.17 16.62 10.41
C CYS A 326 3.96 17.69 9.35
N VAL A 327 5.07 18.22 8.83
CA VAL A 327 5.07 19.29 7.83
C VAL A 327 5.83 18.87 6.57
N ILE A 328 5.43 19.43 5.43
CA ILE A 328 6.16 19.32 4.16
C ILE A 328 7.19 20.44 4.13
N VAL A 329 8.46 20.10 3.98
CA VAL A 329 9.57 21.06 3.92
C VAL A 329 10.29 20.92 2.57
N PRO A 330 10.14 21.88 1.66
CA PRO A 330 10.93 21.92 0.44
C PRO A 330 12.42 22.04 0.78
N THR A 331 13.20 21.03 0.42
CA THR A 331 14.62 20.93 0.76
C THR A 331 15.46 20.87 -0.50
N LYS A 332 16.52 21.67 -0.59
CA LYS A 332 17.46 21.60 -1.70
C LYS A 332 18.15 20.24 -1.72
N VAL A 333 18.27 19.64 -2.89
CA VAL A 333 18.92 18.34 -3.07
C VAL A 333 20.34 18.36 -2.49
N GLU A 334 21.07 19.46 -2.62
CA GLU A 334 22.43 19.64 -2.06
C GLU A 334 22.48 19.48 -0.53
N SER A 335 21.40 19.84 0.17
CA SER A 335 21.29 19.74 1.64
C SER A 335 20.82 18.36 2.11
N LEU A 336 20.31 17.52 1.21
CA LEU A 336 19.70 16.24 1.58
C LEU A 336 20.72 15.25 2.14
N LYS A 337 21.95 15.23 1.58
CA LYS A 337 23.01 14.37 2.08
C LYS A 337 23.37 14.68 3.54
N SER A 338 23.60 15.96 3.84
CA SER A 338 23.91 16.39 5.22
C SER A 338 22.75 16.14 6.18
N PHE A 339 21.51 16.28 5.71
CA PHE A 339 20.33 15.93 6.49
C PHE A 339 20.29 14.44 6.82
N ILE A 340 20.49 13.56 5.83
CA ILE A 340 20.56 12.10 6.06
C ILE A 340 21.68 11.75 7.03
N GLN A 341 22.87 12.36 6.85
CA GLN A 341 24.02 12.14 7.74
C GLN A 341 23.74 12.50 9.19
N ALA A 342 22.95 13.57 9.44
CA ALA A 342 22.59 13.99 10.79
C ALA A 342 21.63 13.01 11.49
N GLY A 343 20.92 12.18 10.74
CA GLY A 343 19.95 11.20 11.27
C GLY A 343 20.47 9.76 11.36
N LEU A 344 21.60 9.42 10.72
CA LEU A 344 22.21 8.10 10.80
C LEU A 344 22.82 7.84 12.18
#